data_67971053a2ddbdb7031d8ef82ea18715
#
_entry.id   67971053a2ddbdb7031d8ef82ea18715
#
_cell.length_a   1.000
_cell.length_b   1.000
_cell.length_c   1.000
_cell.angle_alpha   90.00
_cell.angle_beta   90.00
_cell.angle_gamma   90.00
#
_symmetry.space_group_name_H-M   'P 1'
#
loop_
_entity.id
_entity.type
_entity.pdbx_description
1 polymer ?
#
loop_
_entity_poly.entity_id
_entity_poly.type
_entity_poly.pdbx_seq_one_letter_code
_entity_poly.pdbx_strand_id
1 'polypeptide(L)'
;MAHYKQKARLCAIIGAMTFAHMTAVADRIDRLTSALGRAAAWLALVVVLLQFVLVVARYLFGLGSVWLTETVIYAHAALFMLAAAWTLQVGGHVRVDIFYADASAHTKALIDLVGALFLLLPFMVVLIWLAIPYAARSWSILEHSQEASGLPVVFVLKTLIPLFALLMALQGIAQAIRAAALLRTR
;
A
#
# COMPACT_ATOMS: atom_id res chain seq x y z
N MET A 1 30.54 15.28 38.35
CA MET A 1 30.69 15.34 36.88
C MET A 1 30.70 13.98 36.18
N ALA A 2 31.33 12.93 36.70
CA ALA A 2 31.37 11.58 36.06
C ALA A 2 29.99 10.94 35.89
N HIS A 3 29.12 11.01 36.88
CA HIS A 3 27.77 10.43 36.85
C HIS A 3 26.86 11.02 35.78
N TYR A 4 26.98 12.31 35.48
CA TYR A 4 26.22 12.98 34.42
C TYR A 4 26.66 12.51 32.99
N LYS A 5 27.97 12.38 32.79
CA LYS A 5 28.53 11.87 31.52
C LYS A 5 28.14 10.40 31.27
N GLN A 6 28.04 9.60 32.33
CA GLN A 6 27.64 8.19 32.22
C GLN A 6 26.15 8.05 31.85
N LYS A 7 25.25 8.85 32.48
CA LYS A 7 23.82 8.89 32.13
C LYS A 7 23.59 9.34 30.66
N ALA A 8 24.32 10.38 30.22
CA ALA A 8 24.24 10.88 28.87
C ALA A 8 24.68 9.79 27.81
N ARG A 9 25.74 9.03 28.11
CA ARG A 9 26.19 7.90 27.26
C ARG A 9 25.15 6.78 27.24
N LEU A 10 24.57 6.42 28.36
CA LEU A 10 23.52 5.39 28.44
C LEU A 10 22.29 5.80 27.61
N CYS A 11 21.81 7.03 27.74
CA CYS A 11 20.69 7.56 26.95
C CYS A 11 21.01 7.56 25.45
N ALA A 12 22.24 7.88 25.05
CA ALA A 12 22.65 7.85 23.66
C ALA A 12 22.68 6.41 23.09
N ILE A 13 23.18 5.44 23.88
CA ILE A 13 23.21 4.02 23.48
C ILE A 13 21.80 3.45 23.37
N ILE A 14 20.95 3.70 24.37
CA ILE A 14 19.54 3.26 24.34
C ILE A 14 18.82 3.88 23.15
N GLY A 15 19.00 5.17 22.90
CA GLY A 15 18.44 5.85 21.74
C GLY A 15 18.92 5.28 20.40
N ALA A 16 20.20 4.92 20.27
CA ALA A 16 20.75 4.30 19.07
C ALA A 16 20.21 2.88 18.87
N MET A 17 20.08 2.06 19.94
CA MET A 17 19.53 0.71 19.86
C MET A 17 18.04 0.72 19.47
N THR A 18 17.25 1.59 20.11
CA THR A 18 15.82 1.73 19.76
C THR A 18 15.65 2.13 18.30
N PHE A 19 16.50 3.02 17.82
CA PHE A 19 16.45 3.50 16.45
C PHE A 19 16.86 2.41 15.43
N ALA A 20 17.88 1.62 15.74
CA ALA A 20 18.26 0.46 14.91
C ALA A 20 17.13 -0.58 14.81
N HIS A 21 16.36 -0.79 15.89
CA HIS A 21 15.18 -1.64 15.84
C HIS A 21 14.06 -1.06 14.95
N MET A 22 13.81 0.25 15.00
CA MET A 22 12.80 0.89 14.18
C MET A 22 13.13 0.81 12.68
N THR A 23 14.39 1.03 12.31
CA THR A 23 14.83 0.88 10.91
C THR A 23 14.75 -0.57 10.43
N ALA A 24 15.06 -1.54 11.29
CA ALA A 24 14.89 -2.96 10.97
C ALA A 24 13.40 -3.34 10.73
N VAL A 25 12.47 -2.72 11.45
CA VAL A 25 11.02 -2.88 11.20
C VAL A 25 10.66 -2.29 9.84
N ALA A 26 11.11 -1.08 9.53
CA ALA A 26 10.88 -0.45 8.22
C ALA A 26 11.41 -1.33 7.08
N ASP A 27 12.59 -1.94 7.24
CA ASP A 27 13.18 -2.84 6.24
C ASP A 27 12.37 -4.15 6.05
N ARG A 28 11.70 -4.63 7.10
CA ARG A 28 10.81 -5.79 6.98
C ARG A 28 9.53 -5.44 6.23
N ILE A 29 8.95 -4.27 6.52
CA ILE A 29 7.78 -3.75 5.81
C ILE A 29 8.12 -3.58 4.33
N ASP A 30 9.27 -2.98 4.00
CA ASP A 30 9.71 -2.77 2.62
C ASP A 30 9.90 -4.09 1.86
N ARG A 31 10.44 -5.12 2.51
CA ARG A 31 10.56 -6.45 1.89
C ARG A 31 9.20 -7.07 1.59
N LEU A 32 8.25 -6.94 2.52
CA LEU A 32 6.89 -7.43 2.34
C LEU A 32 6.20 -6.71 1.17
N THR A 33 6.19 -5.38 1.17
CA THR A 33 5.53 -4.58 0.14
C THR A 33 6.18 -4.75 -1.23
N SER A 34 7.52 -4.88 -1.30
CA SER A 34 8.23 -5.19 -2.52
C SER A 34 7.90 -6.58 -3.07
N ALA A 35 7.79 -7.59 -2.20
CA ALA A 35 7.43 -8.95 -2.62
C ALA A 35 6.00 -8.99 -3.17
N LEU A 36 5.05 -8.40 -2.45
CA LEU A 36 3.66 -8.31 -2.89
C LEU A 36 3.50 -7.48 -4.16
N GLY A 37 4.18 -6.33 -4.26
CA GLY A 37 4.13 -5.49 -5.45
C GLY A 37 4.67 -6.18 -6.70
N ARG A 38 5.81 -6.88 -6.60
CA ARG A 38 6.35 -7.66 -7.70
C ARG A 38 5.44 -8.84 -8.09
N ALA A 39 4.84 -9.51 -7.12
CA ALA A 39 3.87 -10.57 -7.40
C ALA A 39 2.61 -9.99 -8.09
N ALA A 40 2.10 -8.87 -7.59
CA ALA A 40 0.97 -8.18 -8.19
C ALA A 40 1.27 -7.68 -9.61
N ALA A 41 2.51 -7.29 -9.92
CA ALA A 41 2.89 -6.85 -11.28
C ALA A 41 2.61 -7.92 -12.36
N TRP A 42 2.69 -9.22 -12.03
CA TRP A 42 2.32 -10.29 -12.95
C TRP A 42 0.83 -10.28 -13.32
N LEU A 43 -0.03 -9.73 -12.44
CA LEU A 43 -1.45 -9.55 -12.75
C LEU A 43 -1.66 -8.57 -13.93
N ALA A 44 -0.71 -7.66 -14.19
CA ALA A 44 -0.79 -6.79 -15.36
C ALA A 44 -0.78 -7.62 -16.67
N LEU A 45 0.09 -8.62 -16.75
CA LEU A 45 0.11 -9.52 -17.90
C LEU A 45 -1.20 -10.32 -18.00
N VAL A 46 -1.70 -10.82 -16.87
CA VAL A 46 -2.99 -11.54 -16.82
C VAL A 46 -4.13 -10.65 -17.31
N VAL A 47 -4.21 -9.41 -16.82
CA VAL A 47 -5.24 -8.43 -17.23
C VAL A 47 -5.16 -8.18 -18.73
N VAL A 48 -3.97 -7.94 -19.28
CA VAL A 48 -3.79 -7.68 -20.72
C VAL A 48 -4.22 -8.89 -21.55
N LEU A 49 -3.81 -10.10 -21.18
CA LEU A 49 -4.16 -11.32 -21.91
C LEU A 49 -5.66 -11.60 -21.84
N LEU A 50 -6.28 -11.51 -20.67
CA LEU A 50 -7.71 -11.72 -20.52
C LEU A 50 -8.52 -10.66 -21.27
N GLN A 51 -8.09 -9.39 -21.20
CA GLN A 51 -8.74 -8.30 -21.95
C GLN A 51 -8.62 -8.52 -23.46
N PHE A 52 -7.46 -8.96 -23.94
CA PHE A 52 -7.25 -9.30 -25.36
C PHE A 52 -8.21 -10.41 -25.80
N VAL A 53 -8.27 -11.52 -25.03
CA VAL A 53 -9.20 -12.63 -25.33
C VAL A 53 -10.65 -12.14 -25.34
N LEU A 54 -11.05 -11.31 -24.37
CA LEU A 54 -12.41 -10.77 -24.29
C LEU A 54 -12.75 -9.92 -25.51
N VAL A 55 -11.83 -9.06 -25.95
CA VAL A 55 -12.01 -8.21 -27.13
C VAL A 55 -12.13 -9.05 -28.39
N VAL A 56 -11.22 -10.01 -28.61
CA VAL A 56 -11.24 -10.93 -29.75
C VAL A 56 -12.55 -11.73 -29.79
N ALA A 57 -12.95 -12.32 -28.65
CA ALA A 57 -14.18 -13.08 -28.54
C ALA A 57 -15.41 -12.25 -28.93
N ARG A 58 -15.46 -11.01 -28.46
CA ARG A 58 -16.59 -10.09 -28.72
C ARG A 58 -16.65 -9.66 -30.19
N TYR A 59 -15.53 -9.21 -30.76
CA TYR A 59 -15.54 -8.58 -32.09
C TYR A 59 -15.44 -9.57 -33.25
N LEU A 60 -14.75 -10.71 -33.07
CA LEU A 60 -14.63 -11.72 -34.13
C LEU A 60 -15.71 -12.79 -34.06
N PHE A 61 -16.16 -13.14 -32.85
CA PHE A 61 -17.08 -14.26 -32.67
C PHE A 61 -18.46 -13.84 -32.14
N GLY A 62 -18.68 -12.56 -31.85
CA GLY A 62 -19.93 -12.06 -31.26
C GLY A 62 -20.21 -12.58 -29.83
N LEU A 63 -19.20 -13.15 -29.16
CA LEU A 63 -19.34 -13.76 -27.84
C LEU A 63 -19.09 -12.73 -26.73
N GLY A 64 -20.09 -12.48 -25.89
CA GLY A 64 -19.96 -11.71 -24.66
C GLY A 64 -19.95 -12.62 -23.43
N SER A 65 -19.05 -12.38 -22.49
CA SER A 65 -18.98 -13.13 -21.22
C SER A 65 -18.88 -12.17 -20.04
N VAL A 66 -19.91 -12.13 -19.21
CA VAL A 66 -19.92 -11.35 -17.96
C VAL A 66 -18.85 -11.88 -17.01
N TRP A 67 -18.78 -13.21 -16.85
CA TRP A 67 -17.78 -13.86 -16.02
C TRP A 67 -16.33 -13.43 -16.37
N LEU A 68 -16.00 -13.42 -17.65
CA LEU A 68 -14.67 -13.00 -18.11
C LEU A 68 -14.42 -11.51 -17.89
N THR A 69 -15.43 -10.67 -18.12
CA THR A 69 -15.35 -9.22 -17.85
C THR A 69 -15.11 -8.95 -16.37
N GLU A 70 -15.83 -9.61 -15.49
CA GLU A 70 -15.64 -9.46 -14.04
C GLU A 70 -14.28 -10.00 -13.60
N THR A 71 -13.79 -11.09 -14.19
CA THR A 71 -12.43 -11.61 -13.92
C THR A 71 -11.36 -10.58 -14.23
N VAL A 72 -11.47 -9.86 -15.35
CA VAL A 72 -10.57 -8.76 -15.72
C VAL A 72 -10.63 -7.64 -14.66
N ILE A 73 -11.84 -7.24 -14.27
CA ILE A 73 -12.05 -6.19 -13.26
C ILE A 73 -11.41 -6.60 -11.92
N TYR A 74 -11.59 -7.84 -11.47
CA TYR A 74 -11.05 -8.33 -10.21
C TYR A 74 -9.52 -8.42 -10.23
N ALA A 75 -8.95 -8.93 -11.34
CA ALA A 75 -7.51 -8.99 -11.53
C ALA A 75 -6.89 -7.58 -11.56
N HIS A 76 -7.57 -6.62 -12.22
CA HIS A 76 -7.14 -5.22 -12.28
C HIS A 76 -7.21 -4.56 -10.89
N ALA A 77 -8.29 -4.78 -10.15
CA ALA A 77 -8.44 -4.26 -8.78
C ALA A 77 -7.36 -4.83 -7.85
N ALA A 78 -7.07 -6.14 -7.94
CA ALA A 78 -6.01 -6.78 -7.17
C ALA A 78 -4.63 -6.22 -7.53
N LEU A 79 -4.33 -6.07 -8.83
CA LEU A 79 -3.09 -5.44 -9.30
C LEU A 79 -2.91 -4.06 -8.69
N PHE A 80 -3.89 -3.20 -8.84
CA PHE A 80 -3.82 -1.81 -8.44
C PHE A 80 -3.69 -1.68 -6.91
N MET A 81 -4.54 -2.39 -6.16
CA MET A 81 -4.58 -2.28 -4.70
C MET A 81 -3.36 -2.91 -4.03
N LEU A 82 -2.87 -4.06 -4.50
CA LEU A 82 -1.72 -4.73 -3.90
C LEU A 82 -0.39 -4.06 -4.27
N ALA A 83 -0.28 -3.47 -5.46
CA ALA A 83 0.93 -2.79 -5.89
C ALA A 83 1.08 -1.38 -5.30
N ALA A 84 0.00 -0.75 -4.81
CA ALA A 84 0.02 0.65 -4.35
C ALA A 84 1.04 0.92 -3.25
N ALA A 85 1.17 0.04 -2.26
CA ALA A 85 2.15 0.21 -1.18
C ALA A 85 3.61 0.12 -1.70
N TRP A 86 3.88 -0.76 -2.67
CA TRP A 86 5.17 -0.80 -3.35
C TRP A 86 5.42 0.47 -4.17
N THR A 87 4.41 0.97 -4.87
CA THR A 87 4.49 2.25 -5.59
C THR A 87 4.82 3.41 -4.65
N LEU A 88 4.25 3.41 -3.42
CA LEU A 88 4.61 4.39 -2.40
C LEU A 88 6.08 4.24 -1.97
N GLN A 89 6.55 3.01 -1.74
CA GLN A 89 7.92 2.70 -1.35
C GLN A 89 8.95 3.24 -2.35
N VAL A 90 8.72 3.05 -3.65
CA VAL A 90 9.64 3.48 -4.71
C VAL A 90 9.45 4.94 -5.14
N GLY A 91 8.57 5.68 -4.46
CA GLY A 91 8.29 7.09 -4.79
C GLY A 91 7.54 7.28 -6.11
N GLY A 92 6.86 6.24 -6.60
CA GLY A 92 6.15 6.26 -7.88
C GLY A 92 4.78 6.94 -7.87
N HIS A 93 4.29 7.41 -6.71
CA HIS A 93 3.07 8.20 -6.66
C HIS A 93 3.29 9.59 -7.24
N VAL A 94 2.31 10.08 -8.01
CA VAL A 94 2.32 11.44 -8.52
C VAL A 94 2.33 12.43 -7.35
N ARG A 95 3.28 13.35 -7.35
CA ARG A 95 3.45 14.40 -6.34
C ARG A 95 3.26 15.76 -6.96
N VAL A 96 2.86 16.73 -6.14
CA VAL A 96 2.87 18.14 -6.55
C VAL A 96 4.31 18.65 -6.38
N ASP A 97 5.11 18.56 -7.43
CA ASP A 97 6.55 18.79 -7.38
C ASP A 97 6.95 20.27 -7.25
N ILE A 98 6.02 21.21 -7.46
CA ILE A 98 6.30 22.65 -7.42
C ILE A 98 7.04 23.10 -6.15
N PHE A 99 6.71 22.51 -5.00
CA PHE A 99 7.34 22.82 -3.72
C PHE A 99 8.37 21.78 -3.26
N TYR A 100 8.36 20.61 -3.89
CA TYR A 100 9.15 19.47 -3.46
C TYR A 100 10.44 19.30 -4.26
N ALA A 101 10.43 19.55 -5.58
CA ALA A 101 11.55 19.28 -6.47
C ALA A 101 12.85 19.98 -6.02
N ASP A 102 12.79 21.27 -5.72
CA ASP A 102 13.93 22.11 -5.35
C ASP A 102 14.22 22.15 -3.84
N ALA A 103 13.42 21.43 -3.03
CA ALA A 103 13.57 21.43 -1.59
C ALA A 103 14.84 20.65 -1.15
N SER A 104 15.47 21.10 -0.05
CA SER A 104 16.59 20.40 0.56
C SER A 104 16.18 18.99 1.05
N ALA A 105 17.15 18.07 1.19
CA ALA A 105 16.87 16.73 1.71
C ALA A 105 16.18 16.74 3.09
N HIS A 106 16.52 17.72 3.93
CA HIS A 106 15.89 17.93 5.23
C HIS A 106 14.42 18.38 5.09
N THR A 107 14.14 19.31 4.21
CA THR A 107 12.78 19.79 3.96
C THR A 107 11.92 18.69 3.36
N LYS A 108 12.46 17.88 2.42
CA LYS A 108 11.81 16.70 1.87
C LYS A 108 11.45 15.69 2.96
N ALA A 109 12.39 15.37 3.84
CA ALA A 109 12.13 14.47 4.95
C ALA A 109 11.06 14.99 5.93
N LEU A 110 11.02 16.31 6.18
CA LEU A 110 9.99 16.91 7.02
C LEU A 110 8.60 16.83 6.35
N ILE A 111 8.50 17.15 5.06
CA ILE A 111 7.26 17.03 4.29
C ILE A 111 6.76 15.59 4.28
N ASP A 112 7.67 14.63 4.01
CA ASP A 112 7.32 13.20 3.99
C ASP A 112 6.86 12.71 5.37
N LEU A 113 7.51 13.14 6.45
CA LEU A 113 7.12 12.79 7.82
C LEU A 113 5.74 13.34 8.18
N VAL A 114 5.52 14.64 7.95
CA VAL A 114 4.24 15.30 8.23
C VAL A 114 3.12 14.71 7.37
N GLY A 115 3.37 14.53 6.08
CA GLY A 115 2.41 13.90 5.16
C GLY A 115 2.04 12.49 5.56
N ALA A 116 3.02 11.67 5.96
CA ALA A 116 2.76 10.31 6.43
C ALA A 116 1.93 10.29 7.72
N LEU A 117 2.30 11.11 8.73
CA LEU A 117 1.67 11.08 10.06
C LEU A 117 0.29 11.74 10.09
N PHE A 118 0.10 12.85 9.38
CA PHE A 118 -1.12 13.67 9.50
C PHE A 118 -2.10 13.51 8.34
N LEU A 119 -1.65 13.00 7.20
CA LEU A 119 -2.53 12.76 6.05
C LEU A 119 -2.68 11.27 5.76
N LEU A 120 -1.60 10.55 5.47
CA LEU A 120 -1.68 9.16 5.03
C LEU A 120 -2.21 8.24 6.14
N LEU A 121 -1.56 8.21 7.30
CA LEU A 121 -1.94 7.30 8.38
C LEU A 121 -3.35 7.53 8.92
N PRO A 122 -3.80 8.76 9.23
CA PRO A 122 -5.18 8.98 9.67
C PRO A 122 -6.20 8.56 8.62
N PHE A 123 -5.94 8.86 7.34
CA PHE A 123 -6.82 8.47 6.26
C PHE A 123 -6.91 6.94 6.12
N MET A 124 -5.77 6.22 6.21
CA MET A 124 -5.76 4.75 6.15
C MET A 124 -6.46 4.13 7.36
N VAL A 125 -6.32 4.70 8.56
CA VAL A 125 -7.04 4.25 9.76
C VAL A 125 -8.55 4.37 9.58
N VAL A 126 -9.03 5.51 9.10
CA VAL A 126 -10.46 5.73 8.81
C VAL A 126 -10.94 4.74 7.73
N LEU A 127 -10.14 4.55 6.68
CA LEU A 127 -10.49 3.61 5.62
C LEU A 127 -10.56 2.16 6.13
N ILE A 128 -9.63 1.71 6.98
CA ILE A 128 -9.66 0.40 7.63
C ILE A 128 -10.94 0.26 8.47
N TRP A 129 -11.23 1.27 9.29
CA TRP A 129 -12.40 1.26 10.17
C TRP A 129 -13.72 1.12 9.41
N LEU A 130 -13.84 1.79 8.27
CA LEU A 130 -15.04 1.70 7.42
C LEU A 130 -15.04 0.43 6.56
N ALA A 131 -13.89 -0.03 6.08
CA ALA A 131 -13.80 -1.15 5.15
C ALA A 131 -13.95 -2.52 5.83
N ILE A 132 -13.51 -2.68 7.09
CA ILE A 132 -13.64 -3.96 7.81
C ILE A 132 -15.11 -4.39 7.95
N PRO A 133 -16.05 -3.60 8.49
CA PRO A 133 -17.45 -4.01 8.60
C PRO A 133 -18.09 -4.20 7.22
N TYR A 134 -17.70 -3.42 6.22
CA TYR A 134 -18.17 -3.57 4.85
C TYR A 134 -17.77 -4.92 4.24
N ALA A 135 -16.49 -5.31 4.35
CA ALA A 135 -16.00 -6.60 3.90
C ALA A 135 -16.60 -7.75 4.73
N ALA A 136 -16.67 -7.63 6.06
CA ALA A 136 -17.23 -8.64 6.95
C ALA A 136 -18.71 -8.95 6.62
N ARG A 137 -19.50 -7.92 6.32
CA ARG A 137 -20.90 -8.10 5.88
C ARG A 137 -20.96 -8.88 4.57
N SER A 138 -20.08 -8.59 3.62
CA SER A 138 -20.00 -9.30 2.34
C SER A 138 -19.66 -10.79 2.54
N TRP A 139 -18.74 -11.09 3.46
CA TRP A 139 -18.38 -12.46 3.84
C TRP A 139 -19.53 -13.21 4.53
N SER A 140 -20.31 -12.53 5.40
CA SER A 140 -21.42 -13.18 6.14
C SER A 140 -22.53 -13.71 5.23
N ILE A 141 -22.70 -13.09 4.05
CA ILE A 141 -23.72 -13.50 3.06
C ILE A 141 -23.11 -14.19 1.85
N LEU A 142 -21.76 -14.40 1.84
CA LEU A 142 -21.01 -14.90 0.68
C LEU A 142 -21.43 -14.19 -0.61
N GLU A 143 -21.36 -12.87 -0.61
CA GLU A 143 -21.94 -12.00 -1.63
C GLU A 143 -21.50 -12.38 -3.04
N HIS A 144 -22.49 -12.57 -3.91
CA HIS A 144 -22.31 -12.89 -5.33
C HIS A 144 -22.44 -11.63 -6.19
N SER A 145 -22.03 -11.72 -7.44
CA SER A 145 -22.32 -10.69 -8.43
C SER A 145 -23.82 -10.49 -8.59
N GLN A 146 -24.23 -9.26 -8.90
CA GLN A 146 -25.63 -8.94 -9.23
C GLN A 146 -26.02 -9.43 -10.63
N GLU A 147 -25.01 -9.76 -11.46
CA GLU A 147 -25.20 -10.30 -12.80
C GLU A 147 -25.49 -11.80 -12.75
N ALA A 148 -26.46 -12.29 -13.52
CA ALA A 148 -26.92 -13.68 -13.48
C ALA A 148 -25.80 -14.70 -13.81
N SER A 149 -24.80 -14.31 -14.61
CA SER A 149 -23.64 -15.13 -14.99
C SER A 149 -22.31 -14.54 -14.46
N GLY A 150 -22.37 -13.73 -13.41
CA GLY A 150 -21.20 -13.10 -12.79
C GLY A 150 -20.47 -14.01 -11.82
N LEU A 151 -19.36 -13.51 -11.27
CA LEU A 151 -18.50 -14.25 -10.34
C LEU A 151 -19.15 -14.31 -8.94
N PRO A 152 -19.20 -15.49 -8.29
CA PRO A 152 -19.76 -15.66 -6.95
C PRO A 152 -18.77 -15.31 -5.84
N VAL A 153 -17.88 -14.34 -6.05
CA VAL A 153 -16.76 -14.03 -5.15
C VAL A 153 -16.56 -12.53 -4.88
N VAL A 154 -17.64 -11.75 -4.86
CA VAL A 154 -17.60 -10.31 -4.58
C VAL A 154 -16.98 -10.02 -3.21
N PHE A 155 -17.19 -10.89 -2.22
CA PHE A 155 -16.59 -10.78 -0.89
C PHE A 155 -15.06 -10.78 -0.91
N VAL A 156 -14.43 -11.50 -1.87
CA VAL A 156 -12.97 -11.50 -2.05
C VAL A 156 -12.53 -10.13 -2.59
N LEU A 157 -13.23 -9.59 -3.60
CA LEU A 157 -12.94 -8.26 -4.14
C LEU A 157 -13.01 -7.18 -3.06
N LYS A 158 -14.07 -7.21 -2.22
CA LYS A 158 -14.24 -6.26 -1.11
C LYS A 158 -13.14 -6.37 -0.04
N THR A 159 -12.55 -7.56 0.15
CA THR A 159 -11.42 -7.76 1.06
C THR A 159 -10.14 -7.04 0.61
N LEU A 160 -10.00 -6.74 -0.68
CA LEU A 160 -8.86 -5.97 -1.17
C LEU A 160 -8.83 -4.55 -0.60
N ILE A 161 -9.98 -3.96 -0.23
CA ILE A 161 -10.05 -2.59 0.29
C ILE A 161 -9.35 -2.47 1.66
N PRO A 162 -9.73 -3.23 2.70
CA PRO A 162 -9.03 -3.17 3.98
C PRO A 162 -7.56 -3.66 3.88
N LEU A 163 -7.27 -4.62 2.99
CA LEU A 163 -5.91 -5.08 2.73
C LEU A 163 -5.04 -3.97 2.11
N PHE A 164 -5.55 -3.26 1.12
CA PHE A 164 -4.90 -2.08 0.54
C PHE A 164 -4.59 -1.04 1.61
N ALA A 165 -5.60 -0.68 2.43
CA ALA A 165 -5.44 0.32 3.47
C ALA A 165 -4.39 -0.11 4.52
N LEU A 166 -4.37 -1.39 4.89
CA LEU A 166 -3.37 -1.95 5.80
C LEU A 166 -1.95 -1.87 5.20
N LEU A 167 -1.77 -2.29 3.95
CA LEU A 167 -0.47 -2.24 3.28
C LEU A 167 0.04 -0.81 3.13
N MET A 168 -0.85 0.14 2.76
CA MET A 168 -0.53 1.56 2.68
C MET A 168 -0.17 2.15 4.05
N ALA A 169 -0.89 1.78 5.11
CA ALA A 169 -0.57 2.22 6.47
C ALA A 169 0.81 1.70 6.92
N LEU A 170 1.09 0.41 6.69
CA LEU A 170 2.40 -0.17 7.00
C LEU A 170 3.53 0.56 6.26
N GLN A 171 3.35 0.81 4.96
CA GLN A 171 4.35 1.53 4.18
C GLN A 171 4.49 3.00 4.61
N GLY A 172 3.39 3.66 4.99
CA GLY A 172 3.41 5.00 5.58
C GLY A 172 4.22 5.05 6.88
N ILE A 173 4.09 4.04 7.75
CA ILE A 173 4.90 3.90 8.97
C ILE A 173 6.38 3.75 8.62
N ALA A 174 6.74 2.88 7.66
CA ALA A 174 8.11 2.69 7.22
C ALA A 174 8.71 3.99 6.68
N GLN A 175 7.95 4.73 5.86
CA GLN A 175 8.36 6.03 5.34
C GLN A 175 8.55 7.08 6.45
N ALA A 176 7.64 7.15 7.43
CA ALA A 176 7.77 8.05 8.57
C ALA A 176 9.02 7.74 9.41
N ILE A 177 9.33 6.45 9.65
CA ILE A 177 10.55 6.04 10.35
C ILE A 177 11.80 6.51 9.61
N ARG A 178 11.86 6.34 8.29
CA ARG A 178 13.00 6.76 7.45
C ARG A 178 13.16 8.28 7.40
N ALA A 179 12.05 9.00 7.27
CA ALA A 179 12.06 10.47 7.31
C ALA A 179 12.55 10.99 8.67
N ALA A 180 12.07 10.42 9.77
CA ALA A 180 12.54 10.76 11.12
C ALA A 180 14.04 10.43 11.30
N ALA A 181 14.53 9.36 10.66
CA ALA A 181 15.94 8.99 10.62
C ALA A 181 16.80 10.11 10.02
N LEU A 182 16.43 10.56 8.84
CA LEU A 182 17.16 11.61 8.11
C LEU A 182 17.16 12.94 8.88
N LEU A 183 16.08 13.27 9.57
CA LEU A 183 16.00 14.48 10.40
C LEU A 183 16.90 14.43 11.63
N ARG A 184 17.27 13.25 12.12
CA ARG A 184 18.06 13.05 13.34
C ARG A 184 19.57 13.00 13.08
N THR A 185 20.02 12.72 11.86
CA THR A 185 21.43 12.58 11.50
C THR A 185 22.17 13.92 11.30
N ARG A 186 21.55 15.03 11.68
CA ARG A 186 22.14 16.35 11.85
C ARG A 186 22.03 16.72 13.33
#